data_39dfc29082c469afa86539d47bcd6527
#
_entry.id   39dfc29082c469afa86539d47bcd6527
#
_cell.length_a   1.000
_cell.length_b   1.000
_cell.length_c   1.000
_cell.angle_alpha   90.00
_cell.angle_beta   90.00
_cell.angle_gamma   90.00
#
_symmetry.space_group_name_H-M   'P 1'
#
loop_
_entity.id
_entity.type
_entity.pdbx_description
1 polymer ?
#
loop_
_entity_poly.entity_id
_entity_poly.type
_entity_poly.pdbx_seq_one_letter_code
_entity_poly.pdbx_strand_id
1 'polypeptide(L)'
;MNALENMGRKKLTVAGMVVAAIFLFFINIWSSLEIQTAQLDLTENNLYTLSQGSKEVIKTIEEPITFRLYYSPSFGEISPPHGNYFKRVRELLEHFAVVSGGKIDLKIINPISFSVEEDEAVKFGIQGVPLDQSGELGYFGMAAVNSTDDRKTVPFFNPQREQFLEYDLTRLVYELAEPKKKKIGLITSLLIEADPMLQYKPWPIMEQVTQFFEVKPIETEAMKIDDDIDVLLIIHPKFLQDNLLYAIDQFVMRGGRLLVFLDPQNETARMTPRAPPGAAPAAAPARRRPRAG
;
A
#
# COMPACT_ATOMS: atom_id res chain seq x y z
N MET A 1 19.60 59.05 15.57
CA MET A 1 19.87 58.92 14.12
C MET A 1 21.26 59.50 13.75
N ASN A 2 22.20 59.66 14.71
CA ASN A 2 23.45 60.43 14.51
C ASN A 2 24.76 59.64 14.66
N ALA A 3 24.72 58.30 14.73
CA ALA A 3 25.92 57.46 14.86
C ALA A 3 26.59 57.12 13.51
N LEU A 4 25.87 57.24 12.40
CA LEU A 4 26.37 56.93 11.05
C LEU A 4 27.08 58.11 10.36
N GLU A 5 26.76 59.37 10.75
CA GLU A 5 27.34 60.57 10.14
C GLU A 5 28.80 60.84 10.55
N ASN A 6 29.28 60.31 11.67
CA ASN A 6 30.63 60.48 12.16
C ASN A 6 31.63 59.37 11.80
N MET A 7 31.20 58.39 11.04
CA MET A 7 32.12 57.32 10.58
C MET A 7 32.77 57.68 9.27
N GLY A 8 34.10 57.79 9.29
CA GLY A 8 34.89 58.01 8.05
C GLY A 8 34.60 56.94 6.99
N ARG A 9 34.62 57.30 5.70
CA ARG A 9 34.25 56.43 4.54
C ARG A 9 34.82 55.01 4.63
N LYS A 10 36.05 54.83 5.13
CA LYS A 10 36.65 53.47 5.32
C LYS A 10 35.95 52.63 6.38
N LYS A 11 35.47 53.21 7.48
CA LYS A 11 34.74 52.50 8.52
C LYS A 11 33.32 52.13 8.06
N LEU A 12 32.70 52.97 7.24
CA LEU A 12 31.38 52.68 6.65
C LEU A 12 31.46 51.53 5.66
N THR A 13 32.52 51.44 4.83
CA THR A 13 32.74 50.33 3.88
C THR A 13 32.99 49.01 4.62
N VAL A 14 33.78 49.02 5.69
CA VAL A 14 34.05 47.83 6.49
C VAL A 14 32.78 47.38 7.19
N ALA A 15 31.99 48.29 7.76
CA ALA A 15 30.69 47.93 8.37
C ALA A 15 29.70 47.34 7.35
N GLY A 16 29.65 47.91 6.14
CA GLY A 16 28.84 47.35 5.04
C GLY A 16 29.27 45.94 4.62
N MET A 17 30.58 45.69 4.55
CA MET A 17 31.11 44.35 4.25
C MET A 17 30.74 43.33 5.37
N VAL A 18 30.83 43.73 6.63
CA VAL A 18 30.48 42.87 7.76
C VAL A 18 28.96 42.52 7.73
N VAL A 19 28.12 43.52 7.49
CA VAL A 19 26.66 43.32 7.36
C VAL A 19 26.34 42.40 6.17
N ALA A 20 26.98 42.60 5.03
CA ALA A 20 26.81 41.73 3.86
C ALA A 20 27.26 40.28 4.13
N ALA A 21 28.38 40.08 4.83
CA ALA A 21 28.87 38.76 5.22
C ALA A 21 27.90 38.07 6.19
N ILE A 22 27.37 38.79 7.16
CA ILE A 22 26.34 38.27 8.10
C ILE A 22 25.08 37.91 7.33
N PHE A 23 24.64 38.76 6.41
CA PHE A 23 23.43 38.49 5.60
C PHE A 23 23.58 37.25 4.70
N LEU A 24 24.74 37.09 4.05
CA LEU A 24 25.06 35.90 3.27
C LEU A 24 25.08 34.63 4.15
N PHE A 25 25.61 34.75 5.37
CA PHE A 25 25.62 33.64 6.32
C PHE A 25 24.22 33.23 6.71
N PHE A 26 23.32 34.17 7.03
CA PHE A 26 21.93 33.90 7.35
C PHE A 26 21.15 33.37 6.16
N ILE A 27 21.36 33.88 4.94
CA ILE A 27 20.76 33.34 3.72
C ILE A 27 21.22 31.91 3.50
N ASN A 28 22.49 31.59 3.71
CA ASN A 28 23.01 30.24 3.52
C ASN A 28 22.38 29.24 4.53
N ILE A 29 22.26 29.63 5.80
CA ILE A 29 21.59 28.80 6.81
C ILE A 29 20.12 28.64 6.49
N TRP A 30 19.40 29.72 6.17
CA TRP A 30 17.97 29.64 5.82
C TRP A 30 17.75 28.80 4.56
N SER A 31 18.55 29.05 3.52
CA SER A 31 18.52 28.25 2.29
C SER A 31 18.76 26.75 2.58
N SER A 32 19.69 26.43 3.47
CA SER A 32 19.98 25.04 3.87
C SER A 32 18.84 24.38 4.63
N LEU A 33 18.03 25.14 5.36
CA LEU A 33 16.89 24.63 6.12
C LEU A 33 15.62 24.49 5.26
N GLU A 34 15.36 25.43 4.36
CA GLU A 34 14.14 25.46 3.53
C GLU A 34 14.28 24.63 2.24
N ILE A 35 15.48 24.60 1.63
CA ILE A 35 15.69 23.93 0.33
C ILE A 35 15.71 22.39 0.46
N GLN A 36 15.89 21.83 1.66
CA GLN A 36 15.76 20.38 1.86
C GLN A 36 14.35 19.85 1.55
N THR A 37 13.34 20.72 1.61
CA THR A 37 11.95 20.39 1.30
C THR A 37 11.49 20.82 -0.10
N ALA A 38 12.22 21.70 -0.76
CA ALA A 38 11.88 22.22 -2.09
C ALA A 38 12.73 21.57 -3.19
N GLN A 39 12.57 20.27 -3.41
CA GLN A 39 13.14 19.60 -4.58
C GLN A 39 12.28 19.90 -5.80
N LEU A 40 12.81 20.66 -6.77
CA LEU A 40 12.24 20.80 -8.09
C LEU A 40 12.57 19.54 -8.89
N ASP A 41 11.60 18.63 -8.94
CA ASP A 41 11.71 17.43 -9.74
C ASP A 41 11.49 17.79 -11.22
N LEU A 42 12.55 17.75 -12.01
CA LEU A 42 12.55 18.03 -13.43
C LEU A 42 12.51 16.74 -14.28
N THR A 43 12.29 15.60 -13.65
CA THR A 43 12.17 14.32 -14.37
C THR A 43 10.82 14.19 -15.04
N GLU A 44 10.77 13.53 -16.20
CA GLU A 44 9.57 13.37 -17.03
C GLU A 44 8.38 12.73 -16.29
N ASN A 45 8.64 11.94 -15.24
CA ASN A 45 7.63 11.24 -14.44
C ASN A 45 7.60 11.66 -12.96
N ASN A 46 8.16 12.82 -12.60
CA ASN A 46 8.26 13.29 -11.20
C ASN A 46 8.83 12.21 -10.27
N LEU A 47 9.86 11.51 -10.72
CA LEU A 47 10.41 10.34 -10.05
C LEU A 47 10.90 10.60 -8.62
N TYR A 48 11.21 11.83 -8.28
CA TYR A 48 11.71 12.27 -6.97
C TYR A 48 10.65 12.97 -6.11
N THR A 49 9.42 13.09 -6.61
CA THR A 49 8.32 13.73 -5.88
C THR A 49 7.24 12.69 -5.56
N LEU A 50 6.93 12.53 -4.27
CA LEU A 50 5.84 11.65 -3.85
C LEU A 50 4.51 12.14 -4.39
N SER A 51 3.70 11.20 -4.89
CA SER A 51 2.32 11.46 -5.29
C SER A 51 1.47 11.96 -4.12
N GLN A 52 0.38 12.63 -4.42
CA GLN A 52 -0.54 13.10 -3.38
C GLN A 52 -1.12 11.92 -2.58
N GLY A 53 -1.44 10.81 -3.25
CA GLY A 53 -1.93 9.60 -2.58
C GLY A 53 -0.93 9.02 -1.58
N SER A 54 0.35 8.92 -1.96
CA SER A 54 1.41 8.46 -1.06
C SER A 54 1.56 9.37 0.16
N LYS A 55 1.53 10.69 -0.05
CA LYS A 55 1.58 11.67 1.06
C LYS A 55 0.39 11.54 2.01
N GLU A 56 -0.80 11.28 1.49
CA GLU A 56 -1.98 11.06 2.33
C GLU A 56 -1.86 9.77 3.16
N VAL A 57 -1.41 8.68 2.55
CA VAL A 57 -1.16 7.43 3.27
C VAL A 57 -0.10 7.59 4.35
N ILE A 58 1.02 8.26 4.07
CA ILE A 58 2.07 8.50 5.07
C ILE A 58 1.53 9.33 6.27
N LYS A 59 0.62 10.26 6.04
CA LYS A 59 0.01 11.06 7.12
C LYS A 59 -0.93 10.25 8.02
N THR A 60 -1.49 9.13 7.54
CA THR A 60 -2.34 8.24 8.36
C THR A 60 -1.56 7.41 9.37
N ILE A 61 -0.23 7.37 9.26
CA ILE A 61 0.62 6.65 10.22
C ILE A 61 0.39 7.26 11.61
N GLU A 62 -0.10 6.46 12.55
CA GLU A 62 -0.26 6.86 13.95
C GLU A 62 0.94 6.43 14.78
N GLU A 63 1.41 5.20 14.57
CA GLU A 63 2.51 4.57 15.31
C GLU A 63 3.80 4.49 14.50
N PRO A 64 4.97 4.55 15.16
CA PRO A 64 6.25 4.50 14.48
C PRO A 64 6.45 3.22 13.66
N ILE A 65 7.00 3.36 12.45
CA ILE A 65 7.39 2.27 11.57
C ILE A 65 8.90 2.33 11.37
N THR A 66 9.60 1.23 11.59
CA THR A 66 11.04 1.12 11.32
C THR A 66 11.27 0.45 9.96
N PHE A 67 11.93 1.16 9.05
CA PHE A 67 12.42 0.62 7.78
C PHE A 67 13.85 0.15 7.94
N ARG A 68 14.12 -1.11 7.62
CA ARG A 68 15.45 -1.72 7.61
C ARG A 68 15.80 -2.06 6.17
N LEU A 69 16.57 -1.19 5.52
CA LEU A 69 17.06 -1.37 4.15
C LEU A 69 18.38 -2.12 4.19
N TYR A 70 18.38 -3.35 3.73
CA TYR A 70 19.56 -4.20 3.61
C TYR A 70 20.17 -4.03 2.23
N TYR A 71 21.44 -3.65 2.18
CA TYR A 71 22.16 -3.48 0.92
C TYR A 71 23.64 -3.80 1.07
N SER A 72 24.12 -4.73 0.24
CA SER A 72 25.54 -5.07 0.13
C SER A 72 26.19 -4.21 -0.95
N PRO A 73 27.17 -3.33 -0.63
CA PRO A 73 27.84 -2.47 -1.61
C PRO A 73 28.50 -3.25 -2.75
N SER A 74 29.09 -4.42 -2.48
CA SER A 74 29.67 -5.32 -3.48
C SER A 74 28.66 -5.69 -4.58
N PHE A 75 27.38 -5.76 -4.27
CA PHE A 75 26.33 -6.01 -5.24
C PHE A 75 26.22 -4.90 -6.29
N GLY A 76 26.37 -3.64 -5.87
CA GLY A 76 26.36 -2.47 -6.78
C GLY A 76 27.63 -2.35 -7.62
N GLU A 77 28.78 -2.83 -7.10
CA GLU A 77 30.05 -2.85 -7.84
C GLU A 77 30.01 -3.87 -8.98
N ILE A 78 29.44 -5.04 -8.74
CA ILE A 78 29.28 -6.12 -9.74
C ILE A 78 28.17 -5.77 -10.75
N SER A 79 27.10 -5.12 -10.30
CA SER A 79 25.96 -4.78 -11.11
C SER A 79 25.56 -3.30 -10.96
N PRO A 80 26.13 -2.41 -11.80
CA PRO A 80 25.85 -0.97 -11.77
C PRO A 80 24.36 -0.60 -11.80
N PRO A 81 23.47 -1.31 -12.55
CA PRO A 81 22.03 -1.04 -12.49
C PRO A 81 21.44 -1.18 -11.09
N HIS A 82 21.85 -2.18 -10.30
CA HIS A 82 21.40 -2.35 -8.92
C HIS A 82 21.97 -1.27 -8.00
N GLY A 83 23.20 -0.83 -8.20
CA GLY A 83 23.80 0.27 -7.46
C GLY A 83 23.06 1.60 -7.70
N ASN A 84 22.66 1.88 -8.93
CA ASN A 84 21.85 3.05 -9.27
C ASN A 84 20.45 2.96 -8.69
N TYR A 85 19.84 1.78 -8.78
CA TYR A 85 18.51 1.55 -8.22
C TYR A 85 18.51 1.64 -6.68
N PHE A 86 19.56 1.19 -6.01
CA PHE A 86 19.72 1.39 -4.57
C PHE A 86 19.71 2.87 -4.18
N LYS A 87 20.42 3.74 -4.91
CA LYS A 87 20.37 5.19 -4.66
C LYS A 87 18.95 5.71 -4.73
N ARG A 88 18.22 5.29 -5.76
CA ARG A 88 16.82 5.66 -5.98
C ARG A 88 15.90 5.17 -4.84
N VAL A 89 16.04 3.90 -4.44
CA VAL A 89 15.28 3.33 -3.31
C VAL A 89 15.56 4.09 -2.02
N ARG A 90 16.84 4.36 -1.74
CA ARG A 90 17.25 5.10 -0.55
C ARG A 90 16.66 6.52 -0.53
N GLU A 91 16.80 7.27 -1.60
CA GLU A 91 16.27 8.63 -1.71
C GLU A 91 14.76 8.67 -1.49
N LEU A 92 14.02 7.71 -2.07
CA LEU A 92 12.59 7.61 -1.89
C LEU A 92 12.23 7.29 -0.43
N LEU A 93 12.94 6.36 0.22
CA LEU A 93 12.71 6.03 1.64
C LEU A 93 13.07 7.19 2.58
N GLU A 94 14.12 7.94 2.30
CA GLU A 94 14.46 9.18 3.01
C GLU A 94 13.32 10.20 2.88
N HIS A 95 12.71 10.31 1.69
CA HIS A 95 11.55 11.18 1.45
C HIS A 95 10.32 10.73 2.25
N PHE A 96 10.05 9.41 2.33
CA PHE A 96 9.00 8.86 3.19
C PHE A 96 9.25 9.22 4.67
N ALA A 97 10.49 9.10 5.13
CA ALA A 97 10.87 9.46 6.50
C ALA A 97 10.63 10.95 6.79
N VAL A 98 11.02 11.85 5.88
CA VAL A 98 10.79 13.30 6.01
C VAL A 98 9.30 13.63 6.03
N VAL A 99 8.51 13.12 5.07
CA VAL A 99 7.07 13.41 4.94
C VAL A 99 6.27 12.84 6.11
N SER A 100 6.75 11.75 6.74
CA SER A 100 6.12 11.14 7.91
C SER A 100 6.23 12.00 9.18
N GLY A 101 7.06 13.05 9.16
CA GLY A 101 7.31 13.87 10.35
C GLY A 101 8.03 13.10 11.48
N GLY A 102 8.88 12.14 11.11
CA GLY A 102 9.66 11.32 12.05
C GLY A 102 8.96 10.05 12.53
N LYS A 103 7.81 9.69 11.96
CA LYS A 103 7.13 8.43 12.27
C LYS A 103 7.71 7.23 11.52
N ILE A 104 8.51 7.46 10.49
CA ILE A 104 9.29 6.43 9.80
C ILE A 104 10.76 6.61 10.17
N ASP A 105 11.35 5.58 10.78
CA ASP A 105 12.79 5.49 11.10
C ASP A 105 13.47 4.61 10.04
N LEU A 106 14.39 5.19 9.26
CA LEU A 106 15.12 4.48 8.21
C LEU A 106 16.49 4.05 8.70
N LYS A 107 16.74 2.74 8.70
CA LYS A 107 18.04 2.12 8.99
C LYS A 107 18.59 1.46 7.74
N ILE A 108 19.79 1.87 7.33
CA ILE A 108 20.51 1.25 6.23
C ILE A 108 21.54 0.29 6.82
N ILE A 109 21.46 -0.97 6.45
CA ILE A 109 22.23 -2.06 7.03
C ILE A 109 23.00 -2.74 5.90
N ASN A 110 24.30 -2.96 6.12
CA ASN A 110 25.15 -3.70 5.20
C ASN A 110 25.35 -5.13 5.75
N PRO A 111 24.66 -6.15 5.20
CA PRO A 111 24.88 -7.53 5.59
C PRO A 111 26.23 -8.01 5.02
N ILE A 112 27.16 -8.30 5.91
CA ILE A 112 28.45 -8.91 5.57
C ILE A 112 28.34 -10.40 5.83
N SER A 113 28.92 -11.24 4.96
CA SER A 113 28.88 -12.69 5.11
C SER A 113 29.31 -13.14 6.52
N PHE A 114 28.49 -14.00 7.14
CA PHE A 114 28.66 -14.53 8.49
C PHE A 114 28.52 -13.47 9.61
N SER A 115 27.87 -12.35 9.34
CA SER A 115 27.59 -11.32 10.36
C SER A 115 26.18 -11.48 10.97
N VAL A 116 25.97 -10.80 12.10
CA VAL A 116 24.65 -10.73 12.75
C VAL A 116 23.62 -10.04 11.84
N GLU A 117 24.06 -9.07 11.03
CA GLU A 117 23.24 -8.34 10.09
C GLU A 117 22.75 -9.23 8.95
N GLU A 118 23.57 -10.21 8.52
CA GLU A 118 23.17 -11.23 7.54
C GLU A 118 22.12 -12.16 8.13
N ASP A 119 22.34 -12.67 9.34
CA ASP A 119 21.37 -13.51 10.04
C ASP A 119 20.05 -12.79 10.25
N GLU A 120 20.11 -11.49 10.57
CA GLU A 120 18.92 -10.63 10.70
C GLU A 120 18.21 -10.48 9.36
N ALA A 121 18.93 -10.21 8.26
CA ALA A 121 18.36 -10.10 6.92
C ALA A 121 17.62 -11.39 6.53
N VAL A 122 18.24 -12.55 6.72
CA VAL A 122 17.62 -13.85 6.44
C VAL A 122 16.38 -14.08 7.32
N LYS A 123 16.44 -13.73 8.62
CA LYS A 123 15.31 -13.84 9.55
C LYS A 123 14.12 -12.98 9.11
N PHE A 124 14.38 -11.82 8.50
CA PHE A 124 13.35 -10.96 7.95
C PHE A 124 12.88 -11.40 6.56
N GLY A 125 13.47 -12.46 5.99
CA GLY A 125 13.08 -12.99 4.68
C GLY A 125 13.67 -12.22 3.50
N ILE A 126 14.78 -11.49 3.72
CA ILE A 126 15.52 -10.84 2.64
C ILE A 126 16.28 -11.93 1.85
N GLN A 127 16.18 -11.86 0.54
CA GLN A 127 16.78 -12.84 -0.35
C GLN A 127 18.22 -12.47 -0.69
N GLY A 128 19.18 -13.33 -0.34
CA GLY A 128 20.56 -13.25 -0.80
C GLY A 128 20.69 -13.75 -2.24
N VAL A 129 21.47 -13.04 -3.04
CA VAL A 129 21.77 -13.39 -4.43
C VAL A 129 23.28 -13.70 -4.51
N PRO A 130 23.70 -14.87 -5.06
CA PRO A 130 25.11 -15.17 -5.25
C PRO A 130 25.79 -14.10 -6.12
N LEU A 131 26.89 -13.55 -5.61
CA LEU A 131 27.67 -12.51 -6.32
C LEU A 131 28.70 -13.13 -7.25
N ASP A 132 29.28 -14.24 -6.82
CA ASP A 132 30.33 -14.93 -7.55
C ASP A 132 30.29 -16.46 -7.31
N GLN A 133 31.32 -17.17 -7.81
CA GLN A 133 31.47 -18.62 -7.62
C GLN A 133 32.00 -18.98 -6.23
N SER A 134 32.44 -18.02 -5.43
CA SER A 134 32.92 -18.26 -4.04
C SER A 134 31.76 -18.52 -3.07
N GLY A 135 30.54 -18.21 -3.46
CA GLY A 135 29.32 -18.34 -2.64
C GLY A 135 29.03 -17.12 -1.79
N GLU A 136 29.72 -15.99 -2.00
CA GLU A 136 29.38 -14.73 -1.38
C GLU A 136 27.99 -14.27 -1.82
N LEU A 137 27.14 -13.89 -0.83
CA LEU A 137 25.79 -13.41 -1.08
C LEU A 137 25.73 -11.90 -1.00
N GLY A 138 25.06 -11.30 -1.98
CA GLY A 138 24.69 -9.89 -1.95
C GLY A 138 23.22 -9.74 -1.62
N TYR A 139 22.90 -8.72 -0.85
CA TYR A 139 21.54 -8.44 -0.40
C TYR A 139 21.07 -7.10 -0.92
N PHE A 140 19.82 -7.02 -1.38
CA PHE A 140 19.16 -5.78 -1.71
C PHE A 140 17.66 -5.93 -1.48
N GLY A 141 17.23 -5.73 -0.25
CA GLY A 141 15.84 -5.86 0.16
C GLY A 141 15.51 -4.97 1.35
N MET A 142 14.28 -4.98 1.79
CA MET A 142 13.83 -4.17 2.91
C MET A 142 12.83 -4.93 3.79
N ALA A 143 12.96 -4.76 5.11
CA ALA A 143 11.95 -5.13 6.07
C ALA A 143 11.40 -3.87 6.75
N ALA A 144 10.08 -3.79 6.87
CA ALA A 144 9.42 -2.75 7.63
C ALA A 144 8.66 -3.38 8.80
N VAL A 145 8.77 -2.78 9.98
CA VAL A 145 8.19 -3.28 11.23
C VAL A 145 7.50 -2.14 11.95
N ASN A 146 6.26 -2.36 12.40
CA ASN A 146 5.53 -1.41 13.24
C ASN A 146 5.79 -1.65 14.74
N SER A 147 5.14 -0.88 15.60
CA SER A 147 5.25 -0.99 17.06
C SER A 147 4.63 -2.27 17.65
N THR A 148 3.76 -2.94 16.91
CA THR A 148 3.11 -4.22 17.29
C THR A 148 3.84 -5.45 16.78
N ASP A 149 5.07 -5.29 16.27
CA ASP A 149 5.88 -6.34 15.64
C ASP A 149 5.27 -6.95 14.36
N ASP A 150 4.22 -6.33 13.80
CA ASP A 150 3.78 -6.69 12.45
C ASP A 150 4.85 -6.27 11.45
N ARG A 151 5.13 -7.16 10.51
CA ARG A 151 6.21 -6.96 9.56
C ARG A 151 5.76 -7.19 8.13
N LYS A 152 6.31 -6.36 7.25
CA LYS A 152 6.20 -6.52 5.80
C LYS A 152 7.59 -6.49 5.19
N THR A 153 7.81 -7.34 4.22
CA THR A 153 9.14 -7.52 3.63
C THR A 153 9.07 -7.35 2.12
N VAL A 154 10.05 -6.64 1.57
CA VAL A 154 10.41 -6.68 0.15
C VAL A 154 11.66 -7.56 0.06
N PRO A 155 11.52 -8.83 -0.33
CA PRO A 155 12.64 -9.78 -0.27
C PRO A 155 13.81 -9.38 -1.15
N PHE A 156 13.51 -8.76 -2.30
CA PHE A 156 14.52 -8.30 -3.26
C PHE A 156 13.97 -7.14 -4.09
N PHE A 157 14.77 -6.06 -4.24
CA PHE A 157 14.46 -4.93 -5.09
C PHE A 157 14.92 -5.19 -6.54
N ASN A 158 13.96 -5.47 -7.42
CA ASN A 158 14.23 -5.71 -8.83
C ASN A 158 14.17 -4.40 -9.63
N PRO A 159 15.26 -3.97 -10.32
CA PRO A 159 15.27 -2.75 -11.13
C PRO A 159 14.19 -2.69 -12.21
N GLN A 160 13.74 -3.85 -12.72
CA GLN A 160 12.66 -3.91 -13.73
C GLN A 160 11.29 -3.43 -13.18
N ARG A 161 11.16 -3.33 -11.84
CA ARG A 161 9.95 -2.85 -11.17
C ARG A 161 10.07 -1.42 -10.65
N GLU A 162 11.10 -0.70 -11.04
CA GLU A 162 11.38 0.67 -10.55
C GLU A 162 10.17 1.62 -10.71
N GLN A 163 9.42 1.51 -11.80
CA GLN A 163 8.23 2.32 -12.04
C GLN A 163 7.10 2.10 -11.01
N PHE A 164 7.09 0.97 -10.31
CA PHE A 164 6.10 0.62 -9.28
C PHE A 164 6.63 0.82 -7.86
N LEU A 165 7.87 1.29 -7.69
CA LEU A 165 8.54 1.37 -6.40
C LEU A 165 7.73 2.20 -5.38
N GLU A 166 7.28 3.39 -5.77
CA GLU A 166 6.48 4.25 -4.90
C GLU A 166 5.17 3.56 -4.46
N TYR A 167 4.49 2.92 -5.41
CA TYR A 167 3.27 2.19 -5.13
C TYR A 167 3.51 1.03 -4.15
N ASP A 168 4.54 0.21 -4.41
CA ASP A 168 4.87 -0.95 -3.57
C ASP A 168 5.22 -0.51 -2.13
N LEU A 169 5.98 0.58 -1.97
CA LEU A 169 6.32 1.14 -0.66
C LEU A 169 5.12 1.78 0.05
N THR A 170 4.30 2.54 -0.67
CA THR A 170 3.09 3.16 -0.12
C THR A 170 2.11 2.11 0.37
N ARG A 171 1.94 1.04 -0.41
CA ARG A 171 1.13 -0.10 -0.03
C ARG A 171 1.63 -0.77 1.25
N LEU A 172 2.94 -0.98 1.36
CA LEU A 172 3.57 -1.56 2.54
C LEU A 172 3.33 -0.70 3.79
N VAL A 173 3.45 0.63 3.66
CA VAL A 173 3.14 1.57 4.73
C VAL A 173 1.67 1.49 5.12
N TYR A 174 0.75 1.50 4.15
CA TYR A 174 -0.68 1.40 4.41
C TYR A 174 -1.04 0.12 5.18
N GLU A 175 -0.48 -1.03 4.78
CA GLU A 175 -0.73 -2.32 5.43
C GLU A 175 -0.16 -2.39 6.86
N LEU A 176 0.87 -1.60 7.19
CA LEU A 176 1.44 -1.51 8.54
C LEU A 176 0.77 -0.45 9.41
N ALA A 177 0.29 0.64 8.81
CA ALA A 177 -0.40 1.72 9.52
C ALA A 177 -1.84 1.35 9.91
N GLU A 178 -2.53 0.58 9.05
CA GLU A 178 -3.89 0.10 9.31
C GLU A 178 -3.91 -1.45 9.34
N PRO A 179 -3.48 -2.09 10.44
CA PRO A 179 -3.44 -3.55 10.54
C PRO A 179 -4.84 -4.20 10.50
N LYS A 180 -5.90 -3.45 10.81
CA LYS A 180 -7.29 -3.91 10.67
C LYS A 180 -7.81 -3.59 9.28
N LYS A 181 -7.91 -4.63 8.46
CA LYS A 181 -8.54 -4.50 7.13
C LYS A 181 -9.99 -4.05 7.27
N LYS A 182 -10.39 -3.09 6.43
CA LYS A 182 -11.80 -2.73 6.29
C LYS A 182 -12.58 -3.91 5.75
N LYS A 183 -13.83 -4.09 6.23
CA LYS A 183 -14.69 -5.19 5.85
C LYS A 183 -15.60 -4.82 4.71
N ILE A 184 -15.57 -5.62 3.65
CA ILE A 184 -16.46 -5.52 2.50
C ILE A 184 -17.52 -6.61 2.58
N GLY A 185 -18.79 -6.23 2.67
CA GLY A 185 -19.91 -7.15 2.43
C GLY A 185 -20.07 -7.36 0.93
N LEU A 186 -19.98 -8.60 0.45
CA LEU A 186 -20.12 -8.93 -0.97
C LEU A 186 -21.46 -9.59 -1.25
N ILE A 187 -22.22 -8.99 -2.17
CA ILE A 187 -23.44 -9.59 -2.75
C ILE A 187 -23.19 -9.80 -4.23
N THR A 188 -23.19 -11.05 -4.67
CA THR A 188 -22.97 -11.38 -6.08
C THR A 188 -23.72 -12.64 -6.48
N SER A 189 -24.12 -12.71 -7.76
CA SER A 189 -24.64 -13.95 -8.36
C SER A 189 -23.59 -14.64 -9.25
N LEU A 190 -22.38 -14.11 -9.29
CA LEU A 190 -21.27 -14.65 -10.08
C LEU A 190 -20.36 -15.49 -9.19
N LEU A 191 -19.78 -16.55 -9.75
CA LEU A 191 -18.73 -17.34 -9.09
C LEU A 191 -17.38 -16.62 -9.21
N ILE A 192 -17.21 -15.53 -8.48
CA ILE A 192 -15.99 -14.71 -8.50
C ILE A 192 -15.04 -15.00 -7.34
N GLU A 193 -15.56 -15.62 -6.27
CA GLU A 193 -14.78 -16.08 -5.12
C GLU A 193 -14.23 -17.49 -5.33
N ALA A 194 -13.25 -17.87 -4.52
CA ALA A 194 -12.76 -19.25 -4.51
C ALA A 194 -13.86 -20.19 -3.98
N ASP A 195 -14.11 -21.27 -4.68
CA ASP A 195 -14.94 -22.37 -4.18
C ASP A 195 -14.10 -23.66 -4.13
N PRO A 196 -13.68 -24.10 -2.93
CA PRO A 196 -12.87 -25.31 -2.77
C PRO A 196 -13.60 -26.59 -3.23
N MET A 197 -14.93 -26.64 -3.13
CA MET A 197 -15.72 -27.81 -3.54
C MET A 197 -15.81 -27.94 -5.06
N LEU A 198 -15.87 -26.80 -5.75
CA LEU A 198 -15.95 -26.74 -7.21
C LEU A 198 -14.56 -26.58 -7.88
N GLN A 199 -13.48 -26.52 -7.08
CA GLN A 199 -12.11 -26.24 -7.52
C GLN A 199 -12.02 -24.93 -8.33
N TYR A 200 -12.86 -23.95 -8.01
CA TYR A 200 -12.88 -22.67 -8.68
C TYR A 200 -11.81 -21.75 -8.08
N LYS A 201 -10.98 -21.19 -8.94
CA LYS A 201 -10.03 -20.15 -8.53
C LYS A 201 -10.73 -18.80 -8.49
N PRO A 202 -10.40 -17.93 -7.53
CA PRO A 202 -10.98 -16.60 -7.50
C PRO A 202 -10.56 -15.82 -8.75
N TRP A 203 -11.41 -14.89 -9.15
CA TRP A 203 -11.01 -13.98 -10.23
C TRP A 203 -9.81 -13.11 -9.78
N PRO A 204 -8.89 -12.76 -10.70
CA PRO A 204 -7.69 -11.97 -10.35
C PRO A 204 -8.00 -10.67 -9.59
N ILE A 205 -9.13 -10.03 -9.89
CA ILE A 205 -9.58 -8.83 -9.18
C ILE A 205 -9.92 -9.14 -7.72
N MET A 206 -10.51 -10.30 -7.42
CA MET A 206 -10.84 -10.69 -6.06
C MET A 206 -9.58 -11.02 -5.24
N GLU A 207 -8.56 -11.59 -5.86
CA GLU A 207 -7.25 -11.78 -5.22
C GLU A 207 -6.66 -10.44 -4.77
N GLN A 208 -6.78 -9.39 -5.61
CA GLN A 208 -6.33 -8.05 -5.24
C GLN A 208 -7.19 -7.43 -4.14
N VAL A 209 -8.51 -7.56 -4.22
CA VAL A 209 -9.43 -7.03 -3.20
C VAL A 209 -9.17 -7.65 -1.83
N THR A 210 -8.99 -8.97 -1.75
CA THR A 210 -8.72 -9.68 -0.49
C THR A 210 -7.35 -9.39 0.12
N GLN A 211 -6.40 -8.83 -0.66
CA GLN A 211 -5.14 -8.35 -0.11
C GLN A 211 -5.33 -7.14 0.82
N PHE A 212 -6.24 -6.22 0.45
CA PHE A 212 -6.45 -4.95 1.17
C PHE A 212 -7.65 -4.97 2.11
N PHE A 213 -8.65 -5.83 1.84
CA PHE A 213 -9.93 -5.85 2.52
C PHE A 213 -10.25 -7.26 3.03
N GLU A 214 -10.99 -7.33 4.11
CA GLU A 214 -11.66 -8.56 4.54
C GLU A 214 -13.00 -8.66 3.80
N VAL A 215 -13.16 -9.65 2.92
CA VAL A 215 -14.39 -9.84 2.15
C VAL A 215 -15.27 -10.85 2.86
N LYS A 216 -16.51 -10.44 3.17
CA LYS A 216 -17.53 -11.27 3.80
C LYS A 216 -18.71 -11.43 2.85
N PRO A 217 -18.97 -12.64 2.33
CA PRO A 217 -20.15 -12.86 1.52
C PRO A 217 -21.43 -12.66 2.34
N ILE A 218 -22.40 -11.98 1.74
CA ILE A 218 -23.72 -11.76 2.34
C ILE A 218 -24.70 -12.71 1.67
N GLU A 219 -25.38 -13.51 2.47
CA GLU A 219 -26.37 -14.47 1.99
C GLU A 219 -27.60 -13.76 1.41
N THR A 220 -28.23 -14.39 0.41
CA THR A 220 -29.40 -13.83 -0.29
C THR A 220 -30.64 -13.73 0.60
N GLU A 221 -30.68 -14.50 1.70
CA GLU A 221 -31.75 -14.48 2.70
C GLU A 221 -31.48 -13.54 3.89
N ALA A 222 -30.36 -12.80 3.88
CA ALA A 222 -30.00 -11.92 4.98
C ALA A 222 -31.08 -10.87 5.24
N MET A 223 -31.51 -10.77 6.49
CA MET A 223 -32.49 -9.75 6.95
C MET A 223 -31.82 -8.47 7.41
N LYS A 224 -30.53 -8.51 7.71
CA LYS A 224 -29.73 -7.38 8.16
C LYS A 224 -28.31 -7.53 7.65
N ILE A 225 -27.70 -6.42 7.26
CA ILE A 225 -26.26 -6.32 6.99
C ILE A 225 -25.58 -5.97 8.31
N ASP A 226 -24.52 -6.71 8.65
CA ASP A 226 -23.79 -6.52 9.90
C ASP A 226 -23.25 -5.09 10.05
N ASP A 227 -23.19 -4.64 11.28
CA ASP A 227 -22.78 -3.26 11.60
C ASP A 227 -21.28 -3.05 11.45
N ASP A 228 -20.50 -4.14 11.35
CA ASP A 228 -19.05 -4.12 11.15
C ASP A 228 -18.63 -4.06 9.66
N ILE A 229 -19.59 -4.03 8.73
CA ILE A 229 -19.32 -3.85 7.31
C ILE A 229 -19.10 -2.39 6.99
N ASP A 230 -17.91 -2.05 6.48
CA ASP A 230 -17.54 -0.68 6.09
C ASP A 230 -18.10 -0.28 4.71
N VAL A 231 -18.10 -1.24 3.78
CA VAL A 231 -18.55 -1.04 2.39
C VAL A 231 -19.36 -2.25 1.93
N LEU A 232 -20.50 -2.02 1.30
CA LEU A 232 -21.28 -3.06 0.65
C LEU A 232 -20.99 -3.04 -0.85
N LEU A 233 -20.43 -4.14 -1.36
CA LEU A 233 -20.10 -4.34 -2.76
C LEU A 233 -21.14 -5.28 -3.39
N ILE A 234 -21.87 -4.76 -4.38
CA ILE A 234 -22.87 -5.54 -5.11
C ILE A 234 -22.41 -5.72 -6.56
N ILE A 235 -22.17 -6.96 -6.98
CA ILE A 235 -21.71 -7.27 -8.34
C ILE A 235 -22.75 -8.15 -9.03
N HIS A 236 -23.34 -7.63 -10.10
CA HIS A 236 -24.29 -8.33 -10.94
C HIS A 236 -25.35 -9.12 -10.15
N PRO A 237 -26.13 -8.42 -9.28
CA PRO A 237 -27.13 -9.10 -8.44
C PRO A 237 -28.26 -9.68 -9.30
N LYS A 238 -28.63 -10.92 -9.05
CA LYS A 238 -29.82 -11.56 -9.62
C LYS A 238 -30.72 -12.06 -8.49
N PHE A 239 -32.02 -11.86 -8.67
CA PHE A 239 -33.05 -12.40 -7.75
C PHE A 239 -32.83 -12.03 -6.27
N LEU A 240 -32.58 -10.73 -6.00
CA LEU A 240 -32.54 -10.21 -4.63
C LEU A 240 -33.94 -10.36 -4.02
N GLN A 241 -34.01 -11.01 -2.84
CA GLN A 241 -35.23 -11.12 -2.09
C GLN A 241 -35.61 -9.79 -1.42
N ASP A 242 -36.90 -9.55 -1.14
CA ASP A 242 -37.38 -8.30 -0.54
C ASP A 242 -36.70 -8.01 0.82
N ASN A 243 -36.41 -9.05 1.59
CA ASN A 243 -35.68 -8.92 2.87
C ASN A 243 -34.28 -8.35 2.67
N LEU A 244 -33.55 -8.84 1.67
CA LEU A 244 -32.21 -8.36 1.37
C LEU A 244 -32.24 -6.95 0.79
N LEU A 245 -33.21 -6.62 -0.06
CA LEU A 245 -33.41 -5.26 -0.57
C LEU A 245 -33.66 -4.29 0.59
N TYR A 246 -34.51 -4.66 1.55
CA TYR A 246 -34.72 -3.87 2.76
C TYR A 246 -33.45 -3.74 3.60
N ALA A 247 -32.67 -4.82 3.76
CA ALA A 247 -31.40 -4.78 4.51
C ALA A 247 -30.39 -3.83 3.86
N ILE A 248 -30.31 -3.81 2.51
CA ILE A 248 -29.47 -2.89 1.73
C ILE A 248 -29.93 -1.44 1.95
N ASP A 249 -31.25 -1.18 1.85
CA ASP A 249 -31.81 0.15 2.10
C ASP A 249 -31.45 0.65 3.50
N GLN A 250 -31.67 -0.17 4.53
CA GLN A 250 -31.34 0.14 5.91
C GLN A 250 -29.84 0.38 6.12
N PHE A 251 -28.96 -0.37 5.41
CA PHE A 251 -27.54 -0.15 5.46
C PHE A 251 -27.16 1.23 4.92
N VAL A 252 -27.73 1.63 3.79
CA VAL A 252 -27.48 2.95 3.18
C VAL A 252 -28.07 4.07 4.05
N MET A 253 -29.29 3.89 4.58
CA MET A 253 -29.96 4.88 5.42
C MET A 253 -29.21 5.20 6.72
N ARG A 254 -28.48 4.24 7.28
CA ARG A 254 -27.60 4.46 8.46
C ARG A 254 -26.21 4.99 8.11
N GLY A 255 -25.96 5.39 6.83
CA GLY A 255 -24.71 5.98 6.36
C GLY A 255 -23.68 4.98 5.81
N GLY A 256 -24.08 3.73 5.57
CA GLY A 256 -23.25 2.71 4.94
C GLY A 256 -22.87 3.08 3.51
N ARG A 257 -21.67 2.71 3.10
CA ARG A 257 -21.15 2.99 1.75
C ARG A 257 -21.51 1.84 0.82
N LEU A 258 -22.09 2.17 -0.32
CA LEU A 258 -22.54 1.19 -1.32
C LEU A 258 -21.80 1.38 -2.64
N LEU A 259 -21.28 0.29 -3.20
CA LEU A 259 -20.69 0.23 -4.53
C LEU A 259 -21.40 -0.85 -5.34
N VAL A 260 -21.97 -0.48 -6.50
CA VAL A 260 -22.78 -1.40 -7.32
C VAL A 260 -22.22 -1.48 -8.73
N PHE A 261 -21.98 -2.70 -9.20
CA PHE A 261 -21.64 -2.99 -10.59
C PHE A 261 -22.76 -3.78 -11.24
N LEU A 262 -23.36 -3.20 -12.26
CA LEU A 262 -24.42 -3.81 -13.06
C LEU A 262 -23.95 -3.96 -14.49
N ASP A 263 -24.01 -5.19 -15.00
CA ASP A 263 -23.73 -5.48 -16.39
C ASP A 263 -24.98 -6.11 -17.06
N PRO A 264 -25.68 -5.37 -17.92
CA PRO A 264 -26.87 -5.87 -18.61
C PRO A 264 -26.55 -7.01 -19.60
N GLN A 265 -25.30 -7.10 -20.08
CA GLN A 265 -24.86 -8.06 -21.11
C GLN A 265 -23.84 -9.07 -20.60
N ASN A 266 -23.89 -9.42 -19.33
CA ASN A 266 -22.93 -10.32 -18.71
C ASN A 266 -22.76 -11.64 -19.49
N GLU A 267 -21.62 -11.77 -20.17
CA GLU A 267 -21.29 -12.96 -20.96
C GLU A 267 -21.05 -14.18 -20.09
N THR A 268 -20.50 -14.00 -18.89
CA THR A 268 -20.20 -15.07 -17.93
C THR A 268 -21.50 -15.74 -17.43
N ALA A 269 -22.58 -14.97 -17.30
CA ALA A 269 -23.87 -15.51 -16.91
C ALA A 269 -24.52 -16.37 -18.01
N ARG A 270 -24.06 -16.27 -19.25
CA ARG A 270 -24.51 -17.12 -20.36
C ARG A 270 -23.79 -18.47 -20.40
N MET A 271 -22.64 -18.59 -19.75
CA MET A 271 -21.84 -19.81 -19.68
C MET A 271 -22.29 -20.78 -18.55
N THR A 272 -23.13 -20.34 -17.63
CA THR A 272 -23.79 -21.27 -16.70
C THR A 272 -24.73 -22.15 -17.50
N PRO A 273 -24.61 -23.50 -17.44
CA PRO A 273 -25.51 -24.40 -18.16
C PRO A 273 -26.95 -24.08 -17.77
N ARG A 274 -27.72 -23.56 -18.72
CA ARG A 274 -29.17 -23.40 -18.54
C ARG A 274 -29.72 -24.81 -18.36
N ALA A 275 -30.37 -25.05 -17.22
CA ALA A 275 -31.09 -26.31 -17.05
C ALA A 275 -31.92 -26.60 -18.31
N PRO A 276 -31.89 -27.83 -18.87
CA PRO A 276 -32.56 -28.12 -20.13
C PRO A 276 -34.03 -27.71 -20.01
N PRO A 277 -34.60 -27.05 -21.04
CA PRO A 277 -36.03 -26.71 -21.01
C PRO A 277 -36.84 -27.99 -20.90
N GLY A 278 -37.47 -28.20 -19.74
CA GLY A 278 -38.24 -29.41 -19.49
C GLY A 278 -37.93 -30.13 -18.17
N ALA A 279 -36.93 -29.73 -17.39
CA ALA A 279 -36.79 -30.21 -16.02
C ALA A 279 -37.93 -29.60 -15.18
N ALA A 280 -39.02 -30.32 -15.07
CA ALA A 280 -40.11 -29.99 -14.15
C ALA A 280 -39.54 -29.85 -12.72
N PRO A 281 -39.99 -28.88 -11.92
CA PRO A 281 -39.60 -28.81 -10.52
C PRO A 281 -39.90 -30.14 -9.87
N ALA A 282 -38.92 -30.73 -9.17
CA ALA A 282 -39.05 -31.98 -8.46
C ALA A 282 -40.33 -31.93 -7.63
N ALA A 283 -41.27 -32.80 -7.96
CA ALA A 283 -42.57 -32.85 -7.29
C ALA A 283 -42.37 -32.98 -5.79
N ALA A 284 -42.92 -32.05 -5.05
CA ALA A 284 -42.95 -32.10 -3.60
C ALA A 284 -43.47 -33.47 -3.15
N PRO A 285 -42.87 -34.11 -2.14
CA PRO A 285 -43.30 -35.43 -1.69
C PRO A 285 -44.76 -35.37 -1.28
N ALA A 286 -45.59 -36.22 -1.92
CA ALA A 286 -47.02 -36.30 -1.68
C ALA A 286 -47.29 -36.52 -0.18
N ARG A 287 -48.01 -35.61 0.45
CA ARG A 287 -48.54 -35.77 1.82
C ARG A 287 -49.40 -37.01 1.83
N ARG A 288 -48.95 -38.06 2.48
CA ARG A 288 -49.78 -39.23 2.83
C ARG A 288 -50.92 -38.74 3.67
N ARG A 289 -52.16 -38.85 3.14
CA ARG A 289 -53.38 -38.70 3.92
C ARG A 289 -53.46 -39.88 4.94
N PRO A 290 -53.77 -39.62 6.21
CA PRO A 290 -54.01 -40.67 7.16
C PRO A 290 -55.29 -41.46 6.73
N ARG A 291 -55.22 -42.80 6.67
CA ARG A 291 -56.33 -43.65 6.51
C ARG A 291 -57.19 -43.58 7.79
N ALA A 292 -58.43 -43.14 7.63
CA ALA A 292 -59.44 -43.35 8.65
C ALA A 292 -59.77 -44.82 8.70
N GLY A 293 -59.72 -45.39 9.89
CA GLY A 293 -60.25 -46.67 10.35
C GLY A 293 -60.66 -46.46 11.74
#